data_ecd00895c8f7ba60c59f5a2dbb33e866
#
_entry.id   ecd00895c8f7ba60c59f5a2dbb33e866
#
_cell.length_a   1.000
_cell.length_b   1.000
_cell.length_c   1.000
_cell.angle_alpha   90.00
_cell.angle_beta   90.00
_cell.angle_gamma   90.00
#
_symmetry.space_group_name_H-M   'P 1'
#
loop_
_entity.id
_entity.type
_entity.pdbx_description
1 polymer ?
#
loop_
_entity_poly.entity_id
_entity_poly.type
_entity_poly.pdbx_seq_one_letter_code
_entity_poly.pdbx_strand_id
1 'polypeptide(L)'
;MVLSRFWLVIFISSIAFIVISLFSGNSYTLDFILNGKKDDPILISEKYLNQVPVFIKDSIENAPDKTIVVDKIASNPDTTYVYSAKTVKIFSGVQKSDGLLPTCKNTLLDLILPLLAYLAFFCGLMELLIISGASEKLAKLLSPVFVKVFPSVPKNHPSISYMTLNFAANFLGLDSAATPFGLKAMESLQEINPDKAKASDAQIMFLCLHASGLTLIATSIIGYRAAANATNPADVMLPCIITSFIGTIAAFLIVGIKQKINFKSASLVVALITLIAAIIGLLMYVNHLDIIGKNYFTSNLSAAILVGIIAFTLIFSFFKEKKFATANTTVFEAFVSGANNGVKTGVTIFPYVLGMLVAISLFRNSGLFEIISDWIAFAFSNLGVSKEITDALPIELLRPFSSAGSRGFLIDSMNTFGADSLTGRLSSIFQCSAESTFYVIAVYFGSVNIKNSRYALGTMLLVDLICVITAIFVATWFF
;
A
#
# COMPACT_ATOMS: atom_id res chain seq x y z
N MET A 1 -7.02 -12.12 14.63
CA MET A 1 -7.08 -13.58 14.35
C MET A 1 -6.75 -13.93 12.89
N VAL A 2 -7.31 -13.25 11.87
CA VAL A 2 -7.07 -13.61 10.46
C VAL A 2 -5.62 -13.44 10.04
N LEU A 3 -4.99 -12.28 10.32
CA LEU A 3 -3.58 -12.02 10.02
C LEU A 3 -2.64 -13.06 10.68
N SER A 4 -2.89 -13.39 11.94
CA SER A 4 -2.09 -14.38 12.67
C SER A 4 -2.17 -15.78 12.03
N ARG A 5 -3.37 -16.20 11.62
CA ARG A 5 -3.54 -17.50 10.91
C ARG A 5 -2.88 -17.47 9.53
N PHE A 6 -3.05 -16.39 8.78
CA PHE A 6 -2.42 -16.21 7.46
C PHE A 6 -0.89 -16.27 7.58
N TRP A 7 -0.31 -15.51 8.51
CA TRP A 7 1.12 -15.50 8.77
C TRP A 7 1.65 -16.90 9.14
N LEU A 8 0.96 -17.61 10.04
CA LEU A 8 1.30 -18.98 10.41
C LEU A 8 1.20 -19.94 9.22
N VAL A 9 0.17 -19.82 8.39
CA VAL A 9 0.01 -20.66 7.19
C VAL A 9 1.17 -20.46 6.23
N ILE A 10 1.56 -19.22 5.95
CA ILE A 10 2.73 -18.92 5.10
C ILE A 10 3.99 -19.58 5.68
N PHE A 11 4.28 -19.36 6.96
CA PHE A 11 5.46 -19.95 7.59
C PHE A 11 5.47 -21.48 7.54
N ILE A 12 4.38 -22.12 7.99
CA ILE A 12 4.29 -23.58 8.06
C ILE A 12 4.34 -24.19 6.67
N SER A 13 3.59 -23.66 5.70
CA SER A 13 3.60 -24.18 4.33
C SER A 13 4.96 -24.02 3.66
N SER A 14 5.63 -22.87 3.86
CA SER A 14 6.98 -22.63 3.33
C SER A 14 8.00 -23.59 3.91
N ILE A 15 7.99 -23.79 5.24
CA ILE A 15 8.89 -24.75 5.90
C ILE A 15 8.60 -26.16 5.41
N ALA A 16 7.33 -26.56 5.35
CA ALA A 16 6.95 -27.89 4.85
C ALA A 16 7.44 -28.12 3.41
N PHE A 17 7.27 -27.10 2.54
CA PHE A 17 7.73 -27.18 1.16
C PHE A 17 9.26 -27.26 1.05
N ILE A 18 10.01 -26.51 1.86
CA ILE A 18 11.47 -26.60 1.95
C ILE A 18 11.89 -28.01 2.37
N VAL A 19 11.26 -28.57 3.40
CA VAL A 19 11.56 -29.92 3.89
C VAL A 19 11.28 -30.96 2.79
N ILE A 20 10.16 -30.86 2.11
CA ILE A 20 9.84 -31.75 0.98
C ILE A 20 10.88 -31.61 -0.14
N SER A 21 11.27 -30.40 -0.51
CA SER A 21 12.29 -30.12 -1.53
C SER A 21 13.66 -30.73 -1.15
N LEU A 22 14.06 -30.67 0.11
CA LEU A 22 15.30 -31.28 0.57
C LEU A 22 15.29 -32.81 0.38
N PHE A 23 14.16 -33.48 0.66
CA PHE A 23 14.01 -34.93 0.44
C PHE A 23 13.88 -35.29 -1.05
N SER A 24 13.43 -34.38 -1.88
CA SER A 24 13.27 -34.57 -3.35
C SER A 24 14.56 -34.35 -4.13
N GLY A 25 15.68 -34.04 -3.46
CA GLY A 25 17.00 -33.86 -4.08
C GLY A 25 17.20 -32.48 -4.76
N ASN A 26 16.30 -31.53 -4.55
CA ASN A 26 16.53 -30.15 -4.95
C ASN A 26 17.55 -29.48 -4.05
N SER A 27 18.48 -28.76 -4.66
CA SER A 27 19.73 -28.28 -4.08
C SER A 27 19.64 -27.03 -3.20
N TYR A 28 18.52 -26.80 -2.53
CA TYR A 28 18.44 -25.74 -1.53
C TYR A 28 19.15 -26.17 -0.25
N THR A 29 20.20 -25.46 0.11
CA THR A 29 20.79 -25.65 1.44
C THR A 29 20.03 -24.80 2.45
N LEU A 30 19.80 -25.34 3.66
CA LEU A 30 19.18 -24.57 4.76
C LEU A 30 19.97 -23.30 5.09
N ASP A 31 21.31 -23.35 4.89
CA ASP A 31 22.19 -22.20 5.07
C ASP A 31 21.83 -21.06 4.12
N PHE A 32 21.50 -21.36 2.87
CA PHE A 32 21.06 -20.34 1.92
C PHE A 32 19.76 -19.66 2.35
N ILE A 33 18.79 -20.44 2.86
CA ILE A 33 17.51 -19.87 3.34
C ILE A 33 17.72 -18.95 4.54
N LEU A 34 18.69 -19.28 5.41
CA LEU A 34 18.98 -18.47 6.58
C LEU A 34 19.87 -17.26 6.25
N ASN A 35 20.96 -17.47 5.52
CA ASN A 35 22.05 -16.52 5.38
C ASN A 35 22.22 -15.98 3.95
N GLY A 36 21.58 -16.60 2.95
CA GLY A 36 21.70 -16.20 1.56
C GLY A 36 21.33 -14.73 1.34
N LYS A 37 22.06 -14.09 0.43
CA LYS A 37 21.78 -12.75 -0.07
C LYS A 37 21.41 -12.84 -1.54
N LYS A 38 20.79 -11.81 -2.06
CA LYS A 38 20.36 -11.74 -3.47
C LYS A 38 21.47 -12.09 -4.47
N ASP A 39 22.71 -11.79 -4.15
CA ASP A 39 23.89 -12.02 -4.99
C ASP A 39 24.82 -13.12 -4.42
N ASP A 40 24.42 -13.80 -3.35
CA ASP A 40 25.23 -14.88 -2.78
C ASP A 40 24.99 -16.20 -3.51
N PRO A 41 26.04 -16.88 -3.93
CA PRO A 41 25.93 -18.17 -4.60
C PRO A 41 25.45 -19.29 -3.65
N ILE A 42 24.60 -20.18 -4.17
CA ILE A 42 24.26 -21.42 -3.49
C ILE A 42 25.45 -22.36 -3.57
N LEU A 43 25.97 -22.81 -2.44
CA LEU A 43 27.08 -23.75 -2.38
C LEU A 43 26.58 -25.15 -2.73
N ILE A 44 27.05 -25.70 -3.86
CA ILE A 44 26.72 -27.06 -4.26
C ILE A 44 27.95 -27.93 -4.02
N SER A 45 27.74 -29.01 -3.29
CA SER A 45 28.80 -30.00 -3.06
C SER A 45 29.22 -30.70 -4.37
N GLU A 46 30.44 -31.26 -4.43
CA GLU A 46 30.97 -31.99 -5.59
C GLU A 46 30.00 -33.05 -6.15
N LYS A 47 29.10 -33.57 -5.33
CA LYS A 47 28.06 -34.53 -5.73
C LYS A 47 27.15 -34.03 -6.86
N TYR A 48 27.01 -32.73 -7.04
CA TYR A 48 26.12 -32.12 -8.03
C TYR A 48 26.87 -31.53 -9.25
N LEU A 49 28.20 -31.68 -9.33
CA LEU A 49 29.00 -31.26 -10.48
C LEU A 49 28.51 -31.86 -11.82
N ASN A 50 27.82 -33.00 -11.77
CA ASN A 50 27.23 -33.62 -12.97
C ASN A 50 26.08 -32.84 -13.62
N GLN A 51 25.50 -31.89 -12.91
CA GLN A 51 24.43 -31.05 -13.43
C GLN A 51 24.95 -29.74 -14.09
N VAL A 52 26.25 -29.50 -14.01
CA VAL A 52 26.90 -28.32 -14.58
C VAL A 52 27.16 -28.56 -16.08
N PRO A 53 26.91 -27.61 -16.98
CA PRO A 53 27.23 -27.71 -18.39
C PRO A 53 28.70 -28.08 -18.66
N VAL A 54 28.97 -28.89 -19.70
CA VAL A 54 30.29 -29.47 -19.99
C VAL A 54 31.37 -28.39 -20.11
N PHE A 55 31.09 -27.27 -20.80
CA PHE A 55 32.05 -26.18 -20.96
C PHE A 55 32.47 -25.49 -19.66
N ILE A 56 31.60 -25.54 -18.64
CA ILE A 56 31.91 -25.02 -17.29
C ILE A 56 32.76 -26.05 -16.55
N LYS A 57 32.50 -27.36 -16.72
CA LYS A 57 33.37 -28.41 -16.21
C LYS A 57 34.80 -28.29 -16.69
N ASP A 58 34.97 -28.12 -17.98
CA ASP A 58 36.28 -27.94 -18.60
C ASP A 58 37.00 -26.68 -18.08
N SER A 59 36.26 -25.61 -17.85
CA SER A 59 36.79 -24.38 -17.27
C SER A 59 37.17 -24.55 -15.78
N ILE A 60 36.42 -25.35 -15.04
CA ILE A 60 36.70 -25.71 -13.64
C ILE A 60 37.95 -26.59 -13.51
N GLU A 61 38.05 -27.59 -14.38
CA GLU A 61 39.18 -28.55 -14.35
C GLU A 61 40.51 -27.88 -14.70
N ASN A 62 40.45 -26.83 -15.57
CA ASN A 62 41.61 -26.08 -16.02
C ASN A 62 41.94 -24.84 -15.19
N ALA A 63 41.21 -24.52 -14.16
CA ALA A 63 41.40 -23.31 -13.33
C ALA A 63 42.21 -23.63 -12.08
N PRO A 64 43.49 -23.20 -11.95
CA PRO A 64 44.24 -23.32 -10.71
C PRO A 64 43.68 -22.32 -9.69
N ASP A 65 43.06 -22.82 -8.62
CA ASP A 65 42.65 -22.11 -7.39
C ASP A 65 42.00 -20.70 -7.56
N LYS A 66 41.49 -20.37 -8.74
CA LYS A 66 40.84 -19.07 -8.99
C LYS A 66 39.33 -19.21 -9.04
N THR A 67 38.64 -18.24 -8.46
CA THR A 67 37.19 -18.10 -8.58
C THR A 67 36.82 -17.79 -10.01
N ILE A 68 36.05 -18.66 -10.67
CA ILE A 68 35.50 -18.44 -11.99
C ILE A 68 34.03 -18.02 -11.80
N VAL A 69 33.70 -16.82 -12.25
CA VAL A 69 32.33 -16.32 -12.33
C VAL A 69 31.90 -16.37 -13.78
N VAL A 70 30.88 -17.16 -14.08
CA VAL A 70 30.27 -17.19 -15.41
C VAL A 70 28.88 -16.56 -15.29
N ASP A 71 28.81 -15.29 -15.67
CA ASP A 71 27.55 -14.57 -15.77
C ASP A 71 26.80 -14.96 -17.04
N LYS A 72 25.58 -15.45 -16.86
CA LYS A 72 24.59 -15.72 -17.90
C LYS A 72 25.02 -16.69 -19.02
N ILE A 73 24.45 -17.86 -18.99
CA ILE A 73 24.58 -18.86 -20.07
C ILE A 73 23.39 -18.66 -21.02
N ALA A 74 23.66 -18.62 -22.35
CA ALA A 74 22.63 -18.43 -23.36
C ALA A 74 21.49 -19.46 -23.32
N SER A 75 21.76 -20.68 -22.83
CA SER A 75 20.76 -21.75 -22.67
C SER A 75 19.94 -21.67 -21.35
N ASN A 76 20.41 -20.91 -20.38
CA ASN A 76 19.73 -20.72 -19.10
C ASN A 76 20.13 -19.36 -18.51
N PRO A 77 19.51 -18.26 -18.98
CA PRO A 77 19.91 -16.89 -18.63
C PRO A 77 19.74 -16.54 -17.16
N ASP A 78 19.00 -17.37 -16.41
CA ASP A 78 18.71 -17.14 -14.99
C ASP A 78 19.65 -17.92 -14.06
N THR A 79 20.71 -18.55 -14.61
CA THR A 79 21.64 -19.38 -13.84
C THR A 79 23.05 -18.81 -13.91
N THR A 80 23.63 -18.47 -12.76
CA THR A 80 25.03 -18.06 -12.60
C THR A 80 25.82 -19.16 -11.90
N TYR A 81 27.01 -19.48 -12.38
CA TYR A 81 27.89 -20.49 -11.80
C TYR A 81 29.14 -19.80 -11.24
N VAL A 82 29.45 -20.05 -9.99
CA VAL A 82 30.69 -19.57 -9.35
C VAL A 82 31.48 -20.76 -8.85
N TYR A 83 32.71 -20.94 -9.33
CA TYR A 83 33.63 -21.94 -8.84
C TYR A 83 34.64 -21.33 -7.87
N SER A 84 34.84 -21.95 -6.73
CA SER A 84 35.85 -21.56 -5.75
C SER A 84 36.34 -22.79 -4.98
N ALA A 85 37.65 -23.04 -4.99
CA ALA A 85 38.31 -24.05 -4.16
C ALA A 85 37.59 -25.44 -4.09
N LYS A 86 37.42 -26.11 -5.24
CA LYS A 86 36.74 -27.40 -5.39
C LYS A 86 35.23 -27.41 -5.08
N THR A 87 34.63 -26.29 -4.92
CA THR A 87 33.17 -26.18 -4.76
C THR A 87 32.58 -25.38 -5.90
N VAL A 88 31.50 -25.88 -6.53
CA VAL A 88 30.70 -25.13 -7.52
C VAL A 88 29.53 -24.54 -6.81
N LYS A 89 29.39 -23.25 -6.96
CA LYS A 89 28.22 -22.52 -6.51
C LYS A 89 27.32 -22.31 -7.71
N ILE A 90 26.12 -22.87 -7.68
CA ILE A 90 25.13 -22.67 -8.72
C ILE A 90 24.05 -21.75 -8.21
N PHE A 91 23.84 -20.64 -8.90
CA PHE A 91 22.66 -19.83 -8.75
C PHE A 91 21.63 -20.33 -9.76
N SER A 92 20.68 -21.11 -9.33
CA SER A 92 19.56 -21.47 -10.17
C SER A 92 18.36 -20.61 -9.86
N GLY A 93 17.85 -19.98 -10.89
CA GLY A 93 16.68 -19.13 -10.81
C GLY A 93 17.01 -17.71 -10.35
N VAL A 94 16.13 -16.80 -10.72
CA VAL A 94 16.14 -15.42 -10.21
C VAL A 94 15.97 -15.50 -8.72
N GLN A 95 16.98 -15.12 -7.97
CA GLN A 95 16.89 -15.01 -6.53
C GLN A 95 15.89 -13.92 -6.19
N LYS A 96 14.78 -14.29 -5.58
CA LYS A 96 13.61 -13.44 -5.46
C LYS A 96 13.51 -12.72 -4.13
N SER A 97 14.40 -13.07 -3.19
CA SER A 97 14.42 -12.48 -1.86
C SER A 97 15.73 -12.77 -1.14
N ASP A 98 16.13 -11.93 -0.21
CA ASP A 98 17.25 -12.20 0.70
C ASP A 98 16.95 -13.38 1.62
N GLY A 99 17.98 -13.98 2.23
CA GLY A 99 17.81 -14.96 3.31
C GLY A 99 17.16 -14.33 4.55
N LEU A 100 16.70 -15.17 5.49
CA LEU A 100 15.98 -14.71 6.68
C LEU A 100 16.74 -13.68 7.51
N LEU A 101 18.03 -13.93 7.81
CA LEU A 101 18.84 -13.04 8.64
C LEU A 101 19.20 -11.73 7.92
N PRO A 102 19.64 -11.74 6.65
CA PRO A 102 19.79 -10.52 5.86
C PRO A 102 18.50 -9.72 5.77
N THR A 103 17.34 -10.38 5.56
CA THR A 103 16.03 -9.68 5.55
C THR A 103 15.78 -8.94 6.85
N CYS A 104 16.10 -9.53 8.02
CA CYS A 104 15.97 -8.84 9.31
C CYS A 104 16.84 -7.56 9.37
N LYS A 105 18.10 -7.66 8.97
CA LYS A 105 19.04 -6.54 8.97
C LYS A 105 18.61 -5.45 7.98
N ASN A 106 18.33 -5.84 6.74
CA ASN A 106 17.99 -4.90 5.67
C ASN A 106 16.65 -4.20 5.94
N THR A 107 15.68 -4.92 6.52
CA THR A 107 14.41 -4.30 6.98
C THR A 107 14.67 -3.14 7.94
N LEU A 108 15.59 -3.29 8.89
CA LEU A 108 15.88 -2.22 9.83
C LEU A 108 16.67 -1.08 9.19
N LEU A 109 17.79 -1.40 8.53
CA LEU A 109 18.76 -0.41 8.07
C LEU A 109 18.35 0.28 6.77
N ASP A 110 17.89 -0.50 5.80
CA ASP A 110 17.67 0.01 4.44
C ASP A 110 16.22 0.46 4.22
N LEU A 111 15.29 0.02 5.08
CA LEU A 111 13.88 0.39 4.96
C LEU A 111 13.39 1.26 6.12
N ILE A 112 13.47 0.76 7.36
CA ILE A 112 12.81 1.43 8.50
C ILE A 112 13.51 2.73 8.88
N LEU A 113 14.82 2.80 8.90
CA LEU A 113 15.54 4.03 9.25
C LEU A 113 15.24 5.17 8.26
N PRO A 114 15.32 4.99 6.93
CA PRO A 114 14.88 6.02 5.99
C PRO A 114 13.38 6.37 6.14
N LEU A 115 12.53 5.35 6.32
CA LEU A 115 11.09 5.55 6.48
C LEU A 115 10.74 6.41 7.69
N LEU A 116 11.45 6.24 8.83
CA LEU A 116 11.27 7.09 10.02
C LEU A 116 11.47 8.57 9.70
N ALA A 117 12.50 8.92 8.91
CA ALA A 117 12.76 10.30 8.51
C ALA A 117 11.60 10.86 7.66
N TYR A 118 11.11 10.10 6.69
CA TYR A 118 9.97 10.52 5.85
C TYR A 118 8.69 10.66 6.65
N LEU A 119 8.37 9.69 7.51
CA LEU A 119 7.20 9.76 8.38
C LEU A 119 7.29 10.95 9.35
N ALA A 120 8.45 11.20 9.94
CA ALA A 120 8.66 12.36 10.80
C ALA A 120 8.38 13.66 10.04
N PHE A 121 8.94 13.83 8.85
CA PHE A 121 8.75 15.04 8.04
C PHE A 121 7.27 15.25 7.68
N PHE A 122 6.61 14.25 7.12
CA PHE A 122 5.21 14.38 6.70
C PHE A 122 4.26 14.54 7.89
N CYS A 123 4.44 13.79 8.97
CA CYS A 123 3.62 13.95 10.17
C CYS A 123 3.84 15.32 10.84
N GLY A 124 5.05 15.87 10.77
CA GLY A 124 5.31 17.24 11.20
C GLY A 124 4.52 18.26 10.39
N LEU A 125 4.51 18.17 9.06
CA LEU A 125 3.70 19.02 8.19
C LEU A 125 2.20 18.86 8.47
N MET A 126 1.74 17.62 8.73
CA MET A 126 0.33 17.36 9.02
C MET A 126 -0.12 18.00 10.34
N GLU A 127 0.73 17.99 11.38
CA GLU A 127 0.44 18.66 12.65
C GLU A 127 0.25 20.18 12.45
N LEU A 128 1.05 20.79 11.57
CA LEU A 128 0.87 22.19 11.19
C LEU A 128 -0.50 22.46 10.56
N LEU A 129 -1.00 21.56 9.67
CA LEU A 129 -2.33 21.68 9.06
C LEU A 129 -3.44 21.56 10.10
N ILE A 130 -3.27 20.70 11.11
CA ILE A 130 -4.23 20.54 12.21
C ILE A 130 -4.31 21.82 13.05
N ILE A 131 -3.19 22.26 13.62
CA ILE A 131 -3.15 23.39 14.55
C ILE A 131 -3.47 24.73 13.86
N SER A 132 -3.04 24.92 12.61
CA SER A 132 -3.41 26.10 11.83
C SER A 132 -4.91 26.20 11.53
N GLY A 133 -5.65 25.06 11.66
CA GLY A 133 -7.07 24.96 11.37
C GLY A 133 -7.41 24.82 9.90
N ALA A 134 -6.46 24.38 9.08
CA ALA A 134 -6.71 24.09 7.66
C ALA A 134 -7.71 22.93 7.50
N SER A 135 -7.55 21.86 8.30
CA SER A 135 -8.48 20.72 8.33
C SER A 135 -9.90 21.13 8.72
N GLU A 136 -10.05 22.03 9.70
CA GLU A 136 -11.37 22.57 10.09
C GLU A 136 -12.04 23.39 8.98
N LYS A 137 -11.24 24.18 8.23
CA LYS A 137 -11.76 24.94 7.08
C LYS A 137 -12.23 24.02 5.98
N LEU A 138 -11.46 22.98 5.69
CA LEU A 138 -11.86 21.97 4.70
C LEU A 138 -13.13 21.23 5.14
N ALA A 139 -13.25 20.86 6.42
CA ALA A 139 -14.44 20.23 6.96
C ALA A 139 -15.68 21.14 6.83
N LYS A 140 -15.55 22.45 7.12
CA LYS A 140 -16.64 23.43 6.92
C LYS A 140 -17.05 23.55 5.46
N LEU A 141 -16.11 23.50 4.51
CA LEU A 141 -16.38 23.51 3.08
C LEU A 141 -17.15 22.26 2.63
N LEU A 142 -16.84 21.09 3.21
CA LEU A 142 -17.48 19.81 2.89
C LEU A 142 -18.83 19.62 3.58
N SER A 143 -19.07 20.27 4.71
CA SER A 143 -20.29 20.09 5.54
C SER A 143 -21.62 20.20 4.78
N PRO A 144 -21.84 21.16 3.84
CA PRO A 144 -23.08 21.24 3.08
C PRO A 144 -23.36 20.01 2.22
N VAL A 145 -22.31 19.35 1.72
CA VAL A 145 -22.42 18.10 0.96
C VAL A 145 -22.78 16.94 1.90
N PHE A 146 -22.11 16.86 3.06
CA PHE A 146 -22.36 15.81 4.05
C PHE A 146 -23.79 15.78 4.57
N VAL A 147 -24.41 16.95 4.85
CA VAL A 147 -25.82 17.02 5.25
C VAL A 147 -26.76 16.36 4.23
N LYS A 148 -26.38 16.34 2.94
CA LYS A 148 -27.19 15.72 1.89
C LYS A 148 -26.86 14.25 1.65
N VAL A 149 -25.62 13.87 1.90
CA VAL A 149 -25.15 12.47 1.87
C VAL A 149 -25.77 11.66 3.02
N PHE A 150 -26.07 12.32 4.15
CA PHE A 150 -26.60 11.67 5.37
C PHE A 150 -27.99 12.21 5.73
N PRO A 151 -29.03 11.97 4.89
CA PRO A 151 -30.36 12.54 5.10
C PRO A 151 -31.08 12.06 6.37
N SER A 152 -30.68 10.89 6.90
CA SER A 152 -31.21 10.34 8.15
C SER A 152 -30.63 11.00 9.41
N VAL A 153 -29.60 11.84 9.26
CA VAL A 153 -28.96 12.54 10.38
C VAL A 153 -29.49 13.97 10.47
N PRO A 154 -29.92 14.46 11.65
CA PRO A 154 -30.35 15.84 11.82
C PRO A 154 -29.25 16.84 11.42
N LYS A 155 -29.60 17.94 10.72
CA LYS A 155 -28.63 18.87 10.10
C LYS A 155 -27.60 19.44 11.09
N ASN A 156 -27.96 19.64 12.35
CA ASN A 156 -27.09 20.21 13.38
C ASN A 156 -26.53 19.14 14.33
N HIS A 157 -26.66 17.85 14.00
CA HIS A 157 -26.17 16.79 14.86
C HIS A 157 -24.64 16.76 14.87
N PRO A 158 -23.98 16.55 16.04
CA PRO A 158 -22.52 16.57 16.17
C PRO A 158 -21.82 15.58 15.24
N SER A 159 -22.45 14.44 14.91
CA SER A 159 -21.90 13.44 14.01
C SER A 159 -21.54 14.00 12.63
N ILE A 160 -22.30 15.00 12.10
CA ILE A 160 -21.96 15.65 10.82
C ILE A 160 -20.55 16.28 10.89
N SER A 161 -20.27 16.98 12.01
CA SER A 161 -18.95 17.60 12.20
C SER A 161 -17.84 16.55 12.33
N TYR A 162 -18.07 15.49 13.11
CA TYR A 162 -17.07 14.41 13.28
C TYR A 162 -16.82 13.64 11.97
N MET A 163 -17.86 13.32 11.20
CA MET A 163 -17.74 12.68 9.90
C MET A 163 -16.97 13.55 8.91
N THR A 164 -17.27 14.84 8.87
CA THR A 164 -16.58 15.80 7.97
C THR A 164 -15.12 15.99 8.36
N LEU A 165 -14.81 16.02 9.66
CA LEU A 165 -13.42 16.08 10.15
C LEU A 165 -12.65 14.80 9.83
N ASN A 166 -13.26 13.64 10.02
CA ASN A 166 -12.66 12.36 9.63
C ASN A 166 -12.33 12.33 8.13
N PHE A 167 -13.29 12.74 7.31
CA PHE A 167 -13.13 12.77 5.87
C PHE A 167 -12.07 13.80 5.42
N ALA A 168 -12.07 14.98 6.02
CA ALA A 168 -11.06 16.01 5.78
C ALA A 168 -9.65 15.55 6.20
N ALA A 169 -9.55 14.83 7.31
CA ALA A 169 -8.30 14.24 7.77
C ALA A 169 -7.77 13.20 6.79
N ASN A 170 -8.61 12.24 6.36
CA ASN A 170 -8.23 11.24 5.35
C ASN A 170 -7.83 11.90 4.03
N PHE A 171 -8.61 12.87 3.56
CA PHE A 171 -8.34 13.61 2.33
C PHE A 171 -6.95 14.28 2.35
N LEU A 172 -6.56 14.82 3.50
CA LEU A 172 -5.25 15.43 3.71
C LEU A 172 -4.13 14.43 4.03
N GLY A 173 -4.42 13.12 4.12
CA GLY A 173 -3.43 12.09 4.49
C GLY A 173 -3.06 12.10 5.97
N LEU A 174 -3.99 12.55 6.84
CA LEU A 174 -3.82 12.63 8.29
C LEU A 174 -4.29 11.32 8.97
N ASP A 175 -3.74 10.18 8.60
CA ASP A 175 -4.18 8.84 9.05
C ASP A 175 -4.35 8.74 10.57
N SER A 176 -3.41 9.32 11.33
CA SER A 176 -3.43 9.30 12.80
C SER A 176 -4.56 10.14 13.41
N ALA A 177 -4.99 11.21 12.73
CA ALA A 177 -6.06 12.08 13.19
C ALA A 177 -7.45 11.60 12.72
N ALA A 178 -7.50 10.88 11.60
CA ALA A 178 -8.76 10.40 11.02
C ALA A 178 -9.49 9.42 11.95
N THR A 179 -8.78 8.42 12.48
CA THR A 179 -9.37 7.37 13.31
C THR A 179 -10.11 7.91 14.57
N PRO A 180 -9.53 8.80 15.41
CA PRO A 180 -10.25 9.38 16.53
C PRO A 180 -11.54 10.11 16.15
N PHE A 181 -11.52 10.90 15.06
CA PHE A 181 -12.74 11.57 14.58
C PHE A 181 -13.78 10.57 14.08
N GLY A 182 -13.35 9.50 13.43
CA GLY A 182 -14.25 8.44 12.97
C GLY A 182 -14.92 7.68 14.12
N LEU A 183 -14.17 7.35 15.16
CA LEU A 183 -14.73 6.71 16.37
C LEU A 183 -15.76 7.61 17.03
N LYS A 184 -15.48 8.92 17.18
CA LYS A 184 -16.45 9.89 17.70
C LYS A 184 -17.67 10.05 16.80
N ALA A 185 -17.49 9.99 15.47
CA ALA A 185 -18.60 9.97 14.54
C ALA A 185 -19.50 8.74 14.78
N MET A 186 -18.91 7.56 14.95
CA MET A 186 -19.65 6.33 15.21
C MET A 186 -20.38 6.35 16.55
N GLU A 187 -19.74 6.82 17.63
CA GLU A 187 -20.37 7.02 18.93
C GLU A 187 -21.60 7.94 18.81
N SER A 188 -21.42 9.10 18.19
CA SER A 188 -22.50 10.08 18.01
C SER A 188 -23.61 9.58 17.08
N LEU A 189 -23.29 8.80 16.02
CA LEU A 189 -24.30 8.14 15.19
C LEU A 189 -25.05 7.04 15.96
N GLN A 190 -24.38 6.37 16.90
CA GLN A 190 -24.98 5.31 17.72
C GLN A 190 -26.00 5.87 18.70
N GLU A 191 -25.85 7.13 19.17
CA GLU A 191 -26.84 7.80 20.03
C GLU A 191 -28.21 7.89 19.35
N ILE A 192 -28.24 8.18 18.05
CA ILE A 192 -29.48 8.32 17.25
C ILE A 192 -29.88 7.02 16.52
N ASN A 193 -29.10 5.94 16.64
CA ASN A 193 -29.41 4.66 16.03
C ASN A 193 -30.58 3.98 16.76
N PRO A 194 -31.72 3.69 16.09
CA PRO A 194 -32.87 3.07 16.75
C PRO A 194 -32.62 1.60 17.15
N ASP A 195 -31.81 0.87 16.43
CA ASP A 195 -31.44 -0.52 16.74
C ASP A 195 -29.94 -0.58 17.09
N LYS A 196 -29.63 -0.64 18.37
CA LYS A 196 -28.25 -0.60 18.88
C LYS A 196 -27.39 -1.80 18.44
N ALA A 197 -28.01 -2.91 18.05
CA ALA A 197 -27.32 -4.12 17.62
C ALA A 197 -27.03 -4.16 16.10
N LYS A 198 -27.73 -3.35 15.31
CA LYS A 198 -27.61 -3.29 13.86
C LYS A 198 -27.07 -1.95 13.38
N ALA A 199 -26.25 -1.98 12.35
CA ALA A 199 -25.76 -0.76 11.72
C ALA A 199 -26.89 0.05 11.10
N SER A 200 -26.94 1.37 11.40
CA SER A 200 -27.86 2.32 10.76
C SER A 200 -27.38 2.65 9.35
N ASP A 201 -28.26 3.19 8.52
CA ASP A 201 -27.91 3.62 7.17
C ASP A 201 -26.79 4.69 7.16
N ALA A 202 -26.84 5.64 8.11
CA ALA A 202 -25.79 6.64 8.25
C ALA A 202 -24.42 6.00 8.61
N GLN A 203 -24.41 5.04 9.52
CA GLN A 203 -23.18 4.34 9.90
C GLN A 203 -22.59 3.52 8.72
N ILE A 204 -23.44 2.87 7.95
CA ILE A 204 -23.01 2.13 6.75
C ILE A 204 -22.44 3.07 5.69
N MET A 205 -23.13 4.17 5.39
CA MET A 205 -22.65 5.18 4.43
C MET A 205 -21.30 5.76 4.88
N PHE A 206 -21.20 6.15 6.14
CA PHE A 206 -19.97 6.71 6.70
C PHE A 206 -18.81 5.72 6.57
N LEU A 207 -19.04 4.45 6.94
CA LEU A 207 -18.01 3.43 6.89
C LEU A 207 -17.54 3.11 5.47
N CYS A 208 -18.47 3.01 4.51
CA CYS A 208 -18.12 2.75 3.12
C CYS A 208 -17.34 3.91 2.49
N LEU A 209 -17.70 5.16 2.81
CA LEU A 209 -16.95 6.34 2.36
C LEU A 209 -15.57 6.44 3.02
N HIS A 210 -15.46 6.13 4.32
CA HIS A 210 -14.18 6.10 5.02
C HIS A 210 -13.26 5.02 4.43
N ALA A 211 -13.79 3.81 4.21
CA ALA A 211 -13.03 2.68 3.70
C ALA A 211 -12.57 2.84 2.23
N SER A 212 -13.24 3.68 1.44
CA SER A 212 -12.80 3.99 0.07
C SER A 212 -11.46 4.75 0.02
N GLY A 213 -10.92 5.16 1.18
CA GLY A 213 -9.55 5.65 1.32
C GLY A 213 -9.25 6.94 0.57
N LEU A 214 -10.26 7.84 0.42
CA LEU A 214 -10.06 9.10 -0.32
C LEU A 214 -8.89 9.89 0.25
N THR A 215 -7.82 10.02 -0.54
CA THR A 215 -6.64 10.77 -0.14
C THR A 215 -6.14 11.66 -1.28
N LEU A 216 -5.70 12.87 -0.92
CA LEU A 216 -4.98 13.78 -1.82
C LEU A 216 -3.46 13.58 -1.69
N ILE A 217 -3.00 13.19 -0.51
CA ILE A 217 -1.57 13.04 -0.22
C ILE A 217 -1.33 11.65 0.36
N ALA A 218 -0.85 10.75 -0.48
CA ALA A 218 -0.46 9.40 -0.08
C ALA A 218 0.91 9.42 0.64
N THR A 219 1.00 10.11 1.79
CA THR A 219 2.26 10.39 2.51
C THR A 219 3.05 9.13 2.84
N SER A 220 2.39 8.10 3.33
CA SER A 220 3.00 6.82 3.66
C SER A 220 3.53 6.10 2.42
N ILE A 221 2.79 6.12 1.31
CA ILE A 221 3.23 5.50 0.05
C ILE A 221 4.46 6.21 -0.52
N ILE A 222 4.45 7.55 -0.51
CA ILE A 222 5.64 8.33 -0.90
C ILE A 222 6.84 7.96 -0.03
N GLY A 223 6.65 7.81 1.28
CA GLY A 223 7.69 7.38 2.22
C GLY A 223 8.23 5.98 1.90
N TYR A 224 7.37 4.99 1.63
CA TYR A 224 7.80 3.63 1.26
C TYR A 224 8.55 3.61 -0.07
N ARG A 225 8.07 4.35 -1.09
CA ARG A 225 8.73 4.44 -2.39
C ARG A 225 10.08 5.15 -2.28
N ALA A 226 10.18 6.22 -1.49
CA ALA A 226 11.44 6.90 -1.22
C ALA A 226 12.44 5.98 -0.49
N ALA A 227 11.98 5.21 0.49
CA ALA A 227 12.80 4.20 1.18
C ALA A 227 13.25 3.06 0.25
N ALA A 228 12.44 2.72 -0.76
CA ALA A 228 12.77 1.74 -1.80
C ALA A 228 13.56 2.35 -2.99
N ASN A 229 14.15 3.53 -2.84
CA ASN A 229 14.97 4.22 -3.83
C ASN A 229 14.27 4.48 -5.18
N ALA A 230 12.96 4.78 -5.17
CA ALA A 230 12.26 5.21 -6.37
C ALA A 230 12.88 6.50 -6.92
N THR A 231 13.04 6.60 -8.25
CA THR A 231 13.57 7.79 -8.93
C THR A 231 12.71 9.03 -8.65
N ASN A 232 11.38 8.85 -8.66
CA ASN A 232 10.42 9.85 -8.21
C ASN A 232 9.37 9.19 -7.31
N PRO A 233 9.51 9.26 -5.98
CA PRO A 233 8.57 8.66 -5.06
C PRO A 233 7.13 9.16 -5.19
N ALA A 234 6.93 10.36 -5.73
CA ALA A 234 5.62 10.99 -5.87
C ALA A 234 4.92 10.68 -7.20
N ASP A 235 5.54 10.00 -8.16
CA ASP A 235 4.97 9.77 -9.50
C ASP A 235 3.64 8.99 -9.49
N VAL A 236 3.41 8.14 -8.48
CA VAL A 236 2.15 7.41 -8.29
C VAL A 236 1.04 8.24 -7.61
N MET A 237 1.33 9.46 -7.18
CA MET A 237 0.38 10.27 -6.40
C MET A 237 -0.89 10.56 -7.19
N LEU A 238 -0.77 10.96 -8.46
CA LEU A 238 -1.91 11.22 -9.32
C LEU A 238 -2.75 9.96 -9.61
N PRO A 239 -2.18 8.82 -9.98
CA PRO A 239 -2.87 7.53 -10.01
C PRO A 239 -3.60 7.18 -8.71
N CYS A 240 -2.97 7.37 -7.55
CA CYS A 240 -3.59 7.13 -6.24
C CYS A 240 -4.81 8.03 -6.01
N ILE A 241 -4.69 9.32 -6.32
CA ILE A 241 -5.80 10.29 -6.22
C ILE A 241 -6.97 9.81 -7.09
N ILE A 242 -6.74 9.52 -8.36
CA ILE A 242 -7.79 9.09 -9.30
C ILE A 242 -8.48 7.83 -8.77
N THR A 243 -7.71 6.82 -8.37
CA THR A 243 -8.26 5.54 -7.90
C THR A 243 -9.10 5.71 -6.64
N SER A 244 -8.62 6.47 -5.64
CA SER A 244 -9.35 6.72 -4.40
C SER A 244 -10.61 7.56 -4.62
N PHE A 245 -10.59 8.52 -5.55
CA PHE A 245 -11.79 9.28 -5.93
C PHE A 245 -12.85 8.41 -6.60
N ILE A 246 -12.46 7.55 -7.55
CA ILE A 246 -13.37 6.61 -8.21
C ILE A 246 -13.96 5.64 -7.19
N GLY A 247 -13.14 5.10 -6.27
CA GLY A 247 -13.61 4.27 -5.17
C GLY A 247 -14.64 4.98 -4.28
N THR A 248 -14.39 6.24 -3.94
CA THR A 248 -15.32 7.05 -3.12
C THR A 248 -16.63 7.33 -3.87
N ILE A 249 -16.58 7.64 -5.16
CA ILE A 249 -17.78 7.82 -5.99
C ILE A 249 -18.56 6.50 -6.05
N ALA A 250 -17.89 5.37 -6.27
CA ALA A 250 -18.51 4.06 -6.30
C ALA A 250 -19.19 3.71 -4.96
N ALA A 251 -18.49 3.93 -3.84
CA ALA A 251 -19.05 3.73 -2.49
C ALA A 251 -20.31 4.57 -2.29
N PHE A 252 -20.25 5.86 -2.62
CA PHE A 252 -21.38 6.77 -2.51
C PHE A 252 -22.57 6.33 -3.37
N LEU A 253 -22.33 5.94 -4.63
CA LEU A 253 -23.39 5.54 -5.56
C LEU A 253 -24.03 4.21 -5.11
N ILE A 254 -23.23 3.19 -4.78
CA ILE A 254 -23.73 1.88 -4.37
C ILE A 254 -24.59 1.98 -3.10
N VAL A 255 -24.05 2.67 -2.07
CA VAL A 255 -24.79 2.85 -0.81
C VAL A 255 -25.99 3.77 -1.02
N GLY A 256 -25.79 4.87 -1.76
CA GLY A 256 -26.84 5.85 -2.03
C GLY A 256 -28.06 5.26 -2.77
N ILE A 257 -27.82 4.38 -3.74
CA ILE A 257 -28.89 3.62 -4.42
C ILE A 257 -29.64 2.71 -3.43
N LYS A 258 -28.89 1.96 -2.59
CA LYS A 258 -29.50 1.09 -1.56
C LYS A 258 -30.31 1.86 -0.53
N GLN A 259 -29.86 3.06 -0.16
CA GLN A 259 -30.53 3.93 0.81
C GLN A 259 -31.56 4.89 0.19
N LYS A 260 -31.77 4.82 -1.13
CA LYS A 260 -32.68 5.68 -1.89
C LYS A 260 -32.40 7.16 -1.67
N ILE A 261 -31.12 7.54 -1.61
CA ILE A 261 -30.72 8.95 -1.49
C ILE A 261 -31.22 9.75 -2.69
N ASN A 262 -31.69 10.95 -2.43
CA ASN A 262 -32.15 11.82 -3.50
C ASN A 262 -30.97 12.44 -4.29
N PHE A 263 -30.55 11.74 -5.34
CA PHE A 263 -29.51 12.23 -6.26
C PHE A 263 -29.92 13.43 -7.10
N LYS A 264 -31.20 13.85 -7.09
CA LYS A 264 -31.66 15.05 -7.83
C LYS A 264 -31.27 16.36 -7.14
N SER A 265 -30.60 16.34 -5.98
CA SER A 265 -30.09 17.55 -5.34
C SER A 265 -29.05 18.22 -6.23
N ALA A 266 -29.35 19.44 -6.71
CA ALA A 266 -28.48 20.16 -7.64
C ALA A 266 -27.02 20.25 -7.18
N SER A 267 -26.76 20.46 -5.89
CA SER A 267 -25.38 20.54 -5.37
C SER A 267 -24.62 19.20 -5.37
N LEU A 268 -25.31 18.06 -5.14
CA LEU A 268 -24.69 16.74 -5.25
C LEU A 268 -24.40 16.41 -6.72
N VAL A 269 -25.38 16.70 -7.60
CA VAL A 269 -25.23 16.47 -9.05
C VAL A 269 -24.09 17.32 -9.59
N VAL A 270 -24.04 18.60 -9.27
CA VAL A 270 -22.97 19.50 -9.71
C VAL A 270 -21.62 19.02 -9.18
N ALA A 271 -21.51 18.66 -7.90
CA ALA A 271 -20.26 18.17 -7.33
C ALA A 271 -19.77 16.89 -8.01
N LEU A 272 -20.66 15.91 -8.23
CA LEU A 272 -20.34 14.65 -8.92
C LEU A 272 -19.95 14.89 -10.40
N ILE A 273 -20.72 15.69 -11.12
CA ILE A 273 -20.42 15.99 -12.54
C ILE A 273 -19.08 16.73 -12.64
N THR A 274 -18.82 17.73 -11.80
CA THR A 274 -17.55 18.45 -11.81
C THR A 274 -16.38 17.53 -11.55
N LEU A 275 -16.51 16.63 -10.56
CA LEU A 275 -15.46 15.68 -10.21
C LEU A 275 -15.21 14.67 -11.34
N ILE A 276 -16.28 14.07 -11.88
CA ILE A 276 -16.19 13.14 -13.01
C ILE A 276 -15.61 13.82 -14.25
N ALA A 277 -16.07 15.03 -14.56
CA ALA A 277 -15.57 15.80 -15.69
C ALA A 277 -14.08 16.15 -15.54
N ALA A 278 -13.63 16.47 -14.32
CA ALA A 278 -12.23 16.73 -14.03
C ALA A 278 -11.37 15.48 -14.27
N ILE A 279 -11.82 14.31 -13.78
CA ILE A 279 -11.12 13.03 -13.98
C ILE A 279 -11.09 12.67 -15.48
N ILE A 280 -12.23 12.73 -16.16
CA ILE A 280 -12.30 12.43 -17.61
C ILE A 280 -11.42 13.40 -18.40
N GLY A 281 -11.48 14.70 -18.11
CA GLY A 281 -10.66 15.72 -18.74
C GLY A 281 -9.17 15.46 -18.56
N LEU A 282 -8.75 15.05 -17.35
CA LEU A 282 -7.38 14.68 -17.05
C LEU A 282 -6.95 13.42 -17.83
N LEU A 283 -7.78 12.38 -17.83
CA LEU A 283 -7.50 11.14 -18.58
C LEU A 283 -7.44 11.40 -20.09
N MET A 284 -8.33 12.22 -20.63
CA MET A 284 -8.30 12.60 -22.05
C MET A 284 -7.03 13.38 -22.38
N TYR A 285 -6.61 14.33 -21.52
CA TYR A 285 -5.37 15.05 -21.71
C TYR A 285 -4.15 14.11 -21.72
N VAL A 286 -4.06 13.22 -20.74
CA VAL A 286 -2.96 12.23 -20.64
C VAL A 286 -2.96 11.30 -21.86
N ASN A 287 -4.12 10.95 -22.41
CA ASN A 287 -4.23 10.10 -23.59
C ASN A 287 -3.65 10.73 -24.86
N HIS A 288 -3.63 12.04 -24.97
CA HIS A 288 -3.03 12.76 -26.09
C HIS A 288 -1.49 12.83 -26.03
N LEU A 289 -0.89 12.46 -24.88
CA LEU A 289 0.56 12.45 -24.69
C LEU A 289 1.15 11.12 -25.14
N ASP A 290 2.34 11.16 -25.69
CA ASP A 290 3.18 9.97 -25.88
C ASP A 290 3.69 9.41 -24.54
N ILE A 291 4.31 8.24 -24.53
CA ILE A 291 4.77 7.55 -23.30
C ILE A 291 5.73 8.44 -22.49
N ILE A 292 6.63 9.16 -23.17
CA ILE A 292 7.59 10.05 -22.50
C ILE A 292 6.84 11.26 -21.89
N GLY A 293 5.93 11.84 -22.66
CA GLY A 293 5.09 12.97 -22.21
C GLY A 293 4.18 12.59 -21.06
N LYS A 294 3.60 11.39 -21.04
CA LYS A 294 2.81 10.86 -19.91
C LYS A 294 3.63 10.81 -18.63
N ASN A 295 4.79 10.19 -18.67
CA ASN A 295 5.69 10.07 -17.51
C ASN A 295 6.14 11.45 -17.03
N TYR A 296 6.55 12.33 -17.95
CA TYR A 296 6.96 13.70 -17.62
C TYR A 296 5.82 14.50 -16.97
N PHE A 297 4.62 14.46 -17.55
CA PHE A 297 3.45 15.17 -17.03
C PHE A 297 3.05 14.63 -15.63
N THR A 298 2.94 13.32 -15.49
CA THR A 298 2.53 12.69 -14.21
C THR A 298 3.53 12.99 -13.11
N SER A 299 4.84 12.84 -13.39
CA SER A 299 5.90 13.12 -12.43
C SER A 299 5.92 14.59 -12.02
N ASN A 300 5.86 15.52 -12.98
CA ASN A 300 5.92 16.95 -12.66
C ASN A 300 4.64 17.44 -11.98
N LEU A 301 3.46 16.98 -12.40
CA LEU A 301 2.20 17.34 -11.76
C LEU A 301 2.15 16.82 -10.33
N SER A 302 2.53 15.57 -10.10
CA SER A 302 2.59 14.97 -8.77
C SER A 302 3.58 15.71 -7.85
N ALA A 303 4.77 16.00 -8.36
CA ALA A 303 5.76 16.80 -7.63
C ALA A 303 5.26 18.22 -7.34
N ALA A 304 4.63 18.88 -8.33
CA ALA A 304 4.08 20.22 -8.15
C ALA A 304 2.95 20.25 -7.11
N ILE A 305 2.07 19.24 -7.10
CA ILE A 305 1.03 19.11 -6.08
C ILE A 305 1.68 18.93 -4.70
N LEU A 306 2.66 18.04 -4.56
CA LEU A 306 3.33 17.80 -3.29
C LEU A 306 4.06 19.05 -2.76
N VAL A 307 4.87 19.71 -3.61
CA VAL A 307 5.55 20.96 -3.27
C VAL A 307 4.54 22.07 -2.96
N GLY A 308 3.47 22.17 -3.74
CA GLY A 308 2.37 23.11 -3.51
C GLY A 308 1.72 22.92 -2.13
N ILE A 309 1.47 21.67 -1.72
CA ILE A 309 0.90 21.35 -0.41
C ILE A 309 1.89 21.71 0.71
N ILE A 310 3.18 21.39 0.55
CA ILE A 310 4.22 21.75 1.52
C ILE A 310 4.27 23.27 1.66
N ALA A 311 4.37 23.99 0.55
CA ALA A 311 4.39 25.46 0.54
C ALA A 311 3.12 26.07 1.16
N PHE A 312 1.94 25.56 0.78
CA PHE A 312 0.67 25.96 1.37
C PHE A 312 0.65 25.77 2.89
N THR A 313 1.08 24.59 3.35
CA THR A 313 1.11 24.27 4.78
C THR A 313 1.99 25.24 5.55
N LEU A 314 3.19 25.50 5.06
CA LEU A 314 4.15 26.41 5.72
C LEU A 314 3.65 27.86 5.71
N ILE A 315 3.24 28.36 4.54
CA ILE A 315 2.73 29.74 4.37
C ILE A 315 1.45 29.93 5.20
N PHE A 316 0.52 28.98 5.16
CA PHE A 316 -0.72 29.07 5.91
C PHE A 316 -0.47 29.04 7.41
N SER A 317 0.47 28.21 7.89
CA SER A 317 0.86 28.16 9.30
C SER A 317 1.50 29.46 9.76
N PHE A 318 2.36 30.06 8.94
CA PHE A 318 2.94 31.37 9.22
C PHE A 318 1.86 32.45 9.42
N PHE A 319 0.88 32.56 8.51
CA PHE A 319 -0.22 33.52 8.65
C PHE A 319 -1.18 33.19 9.81
N LYS A 320 -1.09 31.98 10.39
CA LYS A 320 -1.92 31.52 11.52
C LYS A 320 -1.15 31.36 12.81
N GLU A 321 0.02 31.96 12.94
CA GLU A 321 0.91 31.87 14.11
C GLU A 321 0.19 32.15 15.44
N LYS A 322 -0.78 33.06 15.48
CA LYS A 322 -1.64 33.31 16.66
C LYS A 322 -2.40 32.09 17.13
N LYS A 323 -2.78 31.14 16.25
CA LYS A 323 -3.44 29.88 16.64
C LYS A 323 -2.48 28.96 17.38
N PHE A 324 -1.22 28.90 16.96
CA PHE A 324 -0.18 28.14 17.63
C PHE A 324 0.09 28.71 19.03
N ALA A 325 0.19 30.02 19.17
CA ALA A 325 0.30 30.66 20.49
C ALA A 325 -0.91 30.36 21.41
N THR A 326 -2.13 30.34 20.85
CA THR A 326 -3.32 29.94 21.63
C THR A 326 -3.28 28.47 22.06
N ALA A 327 -2.62 27.62 21.30
CA ALA A 327 -2.39 26.21 21.62
C ALA A 327 -1.13 26.01 22.52
N ASN A 328 -0.57 27.07 23.08
CA ASN A 328 0.67 27.09 23.88
C ASN A 328 1.86 26.41 23.20
N THR A 329 2.01 26.65 21.88
CA THR A 329 3.12 26.10 21.09
C THR A 329 3.58 27.12 20.02
N THR A 330 4.72 26.87 19.42
CA THR A 330 5.19 27.59 18.24
C THR A 330 4.98 26.73 16.98
N VAL A 331 5.11 27.34 15.79
CA VAL A 331 5.04 26.58 14.52
C VAL A 331 6.09 25.47 14.49
N PHE A 332 7.30 25.76 14.95
CA PHE A 332 8.39 24.77 14.96
C PHE A 332 8.17 23.65 15.98
N GLU A 333 7.74 23.98 17.20
CA GLU A 333 7.43 22.97 18.23
C GLU A 333 6.27 22.07 17.82
N ALA A 334 5.25 22.62 17.17
CA ALA A 334 4.15 21.85 16.59
C ALA A 334 4.67 20.87 15.50
N PHE A 335 5.55 21.34 14.61
CA PHE A 335 6.20 20.46 13.64
C PHE A 335 6.97 19.34 14.34
N VAL A 336 7.78 19.65 15.36
CA VAL A 336 8.54 18.66 16.13
C VAL A 336 7.61 17.67 16.84
N SER A 337 6.49 18.13 17.40
CA SER A 337 5.48 17.27 18.01
C SER A 337 4.90 16.28 17.01
N GLY A 338 4.49 16.76 15.83
CA GLY A 338 4.02 15.91 14.73
C GLY A 338 5.10 14.94 14.24
N ALA A 339 6.35 15.40 14.10
CA ALA A 339 7.47 14.56 13.71
C ALA A 339 7.72 13.42 14.71
N ASN A 340 7.64 13.70 16.01
CA ASN A 340 7.71 12.66 17.05
C ASN A 340 6.60 11.62 16.93
N ASN A 341 5.38 12.03 16.55
CA ASN A 341 4.29 11.10 16.28
C ASN A 341 4.58 10.24 15.04
N GLY A 342 5.20 10.80 14.01
CA GLY A 342 5.67 10.07 12.84
C GLY A 342 6.71 9.00 13.19
N VAL A 343 7.70 9.34 14.02
CA VAL A 343 8.69 8.38 14.52
C VAL A 343 8.02 7.26 15.32
N LYS A 344 7.12 7.58 16.26
CA LYS A 344 6.36 6.57 17.02
C LYS A 344 5.57 5.63 16.10
N THR A 345 4.96 6.19 15.06
CA THR A 345 4.23 5.40 14.05
C THR A 345 5.17 4.43 13.33
N GLY A 346 6.34 4.89 12.88
CA GLY A 346 7.32 4.03 12.22
C GLY A 346 7.85 2.92 13.13
N VAL A 347 8.16 3.23 14.39
CA VAL A 347 8.57 2.22 15.38
C VAL A 347 7.46 1.20 15.64
N THR A 348 6.21 1.64 15.70
CA THR A 348 5.05 0.74 15.87
C THR A 348 4.84 -0.16 14.66
N ILE A 349 5.10 0.33 13.45
CA ILE A 349 4.97 -0.42 12.21
C ILE A 349 6.10 -1.46 12.05
N PHE A 350 7.30 -1.18 12.53
CA PHE A 350 8.49 -2.01 12.34
C PHE A 350 8.30 -3.50 12.64
N PRO A 351 7.78 -3.94 13.80
CA PRO A 351 7.63 -5.38 14.09
C PRO A 351 6.67 -6.08 13.11
N TYR A 352 5.63 -5.39 12.65
CA TYR A 352 4.68 -5.95 11.69
C TYR A 352 5.31 -6.10 10.30
N VAL A 353 6.04 -5.09 9.84
CA VAL A 353 6.74 -5.14 8.56
C VAL A 353 7.83 -6.20 8.59
N LEU A 354 8.65 -6.24 9.65
CA LEU A 354 9.68 -7.24 9.83
C LEU A 354 9.10 -8.66 9.79
N GLY A 355 8.06 -8.93 10.59
CA GLY A 355 7.43 -10.25 10.64
C GLY A 355 6.86 -10.68 9.28
N MET A 356 6.28 -9.75 8.53
CA MET A 356 5.76 -10.03 7.19
C MET A 356 6.87 -10.24 6.17
N LEU A 357 7.90 -9.39 6.12
CA LEU A 357 9.01 -9.55 5.17
C LEU A 357 9.79 -10.84 5.40
N VAL A 358 10.01 -11.24 6.66
CA VAL A 358 10.63 -12.51 6.98
C VAL A 358 9.76 -13.70 6.52
N ALA A 359 8.44 -13.63 6.69
CA ALA A 359 7.51 -14.64 6.19
C ALA A 359 7.52 -14.71 4.65
N ILE A 360 7.51 -13.55 3.98
CA ILE A 360 7.54 -13.46 2.51
C ILE A 360 8.89 -13.94 1.97
N SER A 361 10.01 -13.59 2.62
CA SER A 361 11.34 -14.09 2.27
C SER A 361 11.35 -15.61 2.26
N LEU A 362 10.86 -16.25 3.34
CA LEU A 362 10.77 -17.69 3.42
C LEU A 362 9.84 -18.29 2.35
N PHE A 363 8.72 -17.64 2.10
CA PHE A 363 7.71 -18.06 1.12
C PHE A 363 8.23 -17.99 -0.31
N ARG A 364 8.97 -16.93 -0.67
CA ARG A 364 9.63 -16.81 -1.97
C ARG A 364 10.78 -17.79 -2.11
N ASN A 365 11.68 -17.84 -1.13
CA ASN A 365 12.85 -18.71 -1.18
C ASN A 365 12.49 -20.21 -1.12
N SER A 366 11.28 -20.57 -0.63
CA SER A 366 10.79 -21.94 -0.72
C SER A 366 10.37 -22.35 -2.13
N GLY A 367 10.11 -21.40 -3.04
CA GLY A 367 9.55 -21.65 -4.37
C GLY A 367 8.03 -21.81 -4.40
N LEU A 368 7.36 -21.80 -3.24
CA LEU A 368 5.90 -21.95 -3.16
C LEU A 368 5.17 -20.72 -3.71
N PHE A 369 5.75 -19.53 -3.54
CA PHE A 369 5.18 -18.30 -4.06
C PHE A 369 5.07 -18.32 -5.59
N GLU A 370 6.10 -18.82 -6.27
CA GLU A 370 6.14 -18.91 -7.72
C GLU A 370 5.03 -19.83 -8.24
N ILE A 371 4.87 -21.00 -7.61
CA ILE A 371 3.81 -21.94 -7.99
C ILE A 371 2.43 -21.27 -7.90
N ILE A 372 2.17 -20.54 -6.81
CA ILE A 372 0.89 -19.84 -6.63
C ILE A 372 0.76 -18.69 -7.61
N SER A 373 1.82 -17.92 -7.83
CA SER A 373 1.83 -16.80 -8.79
C SER A 373 1.58 -17.28 -10.21
N ASP A 374 2.22 -18.39 -10.62
CA ASP A 374 2.01 -19.00 -11.94
C ASP A 374 0.59 -19.54 -12.12
N TRP A 375 -0.02 -20.10 -11.07
CA TRP A 375 -1.43 -20.52 -11.10
C TRP A 375 -2.38 -19.33 -11.26
N ILE A 376 -2.12 -18.24 -10.54
CA ILE A 376 -2.87 -16.99 -10.69
C ILE A 376 -2.68 -16.44 -12.12
N ALA A 377 -1.44 -16.35 -12.60
CA ALA A 377 -1.14 -15.90 -13.96
C ALA A 377 -1.83 -16.76 -15.02
N PHE A 378 -1.83 -18.09 -14.86
CA PHE A 378 -2.55 -19.01 -15.74
C PHE A 378 -4.06 -18.76 -15.73
N ALA A 379 -4.66 -18.58 -14.56
CA ALA A 379 -6.09 -18.28 -14.43
C ALA A 379 -6.48 -16.97 -15.12
N PHE A 380 -5.60 -15.96 -15.10
CA PHE A 380 -5.83 -14.65 -15.70
C PHE A 380 -5.29 -14.52 -17.15
N SER A 381 -4.49 -15.46 -17.63
CA SER A 381 -3.89 -15.43 -18.97
C SER A 381 -4.94 -15.36 -20.09
N ASN A 382 -6.06 -16.05 -19.91
CA ASN A 382 -7.20 -16.04 -20.84
C ASN A 382 -7.94 -14.69 -20.87
N LEU A 383 -7.70 -13.82 -19.91
CA LEU A 383 -8.28 -12.47 -19.82
C LEU A 383 -7.32 -11.39 -20.36
N GLY A 384 -6.16 -11.77 -20.90
CA GLY A 384 -5.17 -10.83 -21.44
C GLY A 384 -4.44 -9.99 -20.38
N VAL A 385 -4.45 -10.43 -19.11
CA VAL A 385 -3.76 -9.75 -18.00
C VAL A 385 -2.27 -10.07 -18.05
N SER A 386 -1.43 -9.03 -18.03
CA SER A 386 0.03 -9.20 -18.07
C SER A 386 0.59 -9.77 -16.76
N LYS A 387 1.79 -10.34 -16.83
CA LYS A 387 2.47 -10.91 -15.66
C LYS A 387 2.78 -9.85 -14.59
N GLU A 388 3.14 -8.65 -15.01
CA GLU A 388 3.44 -7.53 -14.11
C GLU A 388 2.21 -7.18 -13.23
N ILE A 389 1.01 -7.29 -13.77
CA ILE A 389 -0.23 -7.06 -13.03
C ILE A 389 -0.47 -8.21 -12.04
N THR A 390 -0.30 -9.47 -12.49
CA THR A 390 -0.53 -10.63 -11.61
C THR A 390 0.47 -10.70 -10.46
N ASP A 391 1.71 -10.26 -10.65
CA ASP A 391 2.74 -10.19 -9.63
C ASP A 391 2.44 -9.12 -8.55
N ALA A 392 1.61 -8.12 -8.86
CA ALA A 392 1.14 -7.12 -7.89
C ALA A 392 -0.11 -7.58 -7.09
N LEU A 393 -0.90 -8.54 -7.58
CA LEU A 393 -2.17 -8.97 -6.95
C LEU A 393 -2.06 -9.49 -5.50
N PRO A 394 -0.96 -10.10 -5.03
CA PRO A 394 -0.85 -10.55 -3.64
C PRO A 394 -1.14 -9.46 -2.61
N ILE A 395 -0.87 -8.19 -2.94
CA ILE A 395 -1.20 -7.05 -2.08
C ILE A 395 -2.69 -6.96 -1.86
N GLU A 396 -3.48 -7.05 -2.92
CA GLU A 396 -4.94 -6.93 -2.88
C GLU A 396 -5.63 -8.12 -2.21
N LEU A 397 -5.05 -9.31 -2.31
CA LEU A 397 -5.55 -10.47 -1.58
C LEU A 397 -5.47 -10.27 -0.06
N LEU A 398 -4.45 -9.55 0.42
CA LEU A 398 -4.26 -9.28 1.85
C LEU A 398 -4.90 -7.97 2.32
N ARG A 399 -5.06 -7.01 1.44
CA ARG A 399 -5.52 -5.67 1.75
C ARG A 399 -6.81 -5.65 2.59
N PRO A 400 -7.88 -6.37 2.23
CA PRO A 400 -9.12 -6.38 3.02
C PRO A 400 -8.91 -6.84 4.46
N PHE A 401 -7.95 -7.74 4.69
CA PHE A 401 -7.71 -8.37 6.00
C PHE A 401 -6.70 -7.61 6.86
N SER A 402 -5.66 -7.04 6.24
CA SER A 402 -4.54 -6.45 6.97
C SER A 402 -3.77 -5.43 6.16
N SER A 403 -3.84 -4.17 6.59
CA SER A 403 -3.00 -3.10 6.04
C SER A 403 -1.50 -3.33 6.32
N ALA A 404 -1.14 -3.91 7.47
CA ALA A 404 0.26 -4.22 7.78
C ALA A 404 0.80 -5.37 6.91
N GLY A 405 -0.03 -6.39 6.66
CA GLY A 405 0.33 -7.51 5.79
C GLY A 405 0.52 -7.07 4.34
N SER A 406 -0.40 -6.29 3.80
CA SER A 406 -0.30 -5.77 2.44
C SER A 406 0.90 -4.83 2.24
N ARG A 407 1.30 -4.05 3.27
CA ARG A 407 2.54 -3.25 3.23
C ARG A 407 3.79 -4.10 3.07
N GLY A 408 3.83 -5.26 3.74
CA GLY A 408 4.93 -6.22 3.56
C GLY A 408 5.07 -6.64 2.09
N PHE A 409 3.97 -7.01 1.43
CA PHE A 409 3.98 -7.35 0.01
C PHE A 409 4.28 -6.14 -0.89
N LEU A 410 3.83 -4.92 -0.55
CA LEU A 410 4.22 -3.71 -1.28
C LEU A 410 5.74 -3.54 -1.28
N ILE A 411 6.36 -3.64 -0.12
CA ILE A 411 7.80 -3.46 0.04
C ILE A 411 8.56 -4.57 -0.70
N ASP A 412 8.12 -5.81 -0.54
CA ASP A 412 8.69 -6.95 -1.25
C ASP A 412 8.57 -6.80 -2.78
N SER A 413 7.41 -6.37 -3.28
CA SER A 413 7.19 -6.08 -4.70
C SER A 413 8.16 -5.01 -5.22
N MET A 414 8.34 -3.91 -4.50
CA MET A 414 9.29 -2.86 -4.87
C MET A 414 10.74 -3.34 -4.84
N ASN A 415 11.12 -4.15 -3.87
CA ASN A 415 12.47 -4.69 -3.77
C ASN A 415 12.76 -5.73 -4.85
N THR A 416 11.77 -6.54 -5.22
CA THR A 416 11.92 -7.64 -6.18
C THR A 416 11.87 -7.14 -7.63
N PHE A 417 10.90 -6.30 -7.95
CA PHE A 417 10.63 -5.87 -9.32
C PHE A 417 11.13 -4.46 -9.61
N GLY A 418 11.53 -3.73 -8.58
CA GLY A 418 11.90 -2.32 -8.65
C GLY A 418 10.72 -1.38 -8.36
N ALA A 419 10.98 -0.32 -7.61
CA ALA A 419 9.96 0.66 -7.22
C ALA A 419 9.36 1.41 -8.43
N ASP A 420 10.12 1.57 -9.51
CA ASP A 420 9.73 2.27 -10.72
C ASP A 420 9.22 1.35 -11.84
N SER A 421 9.17 0.03 -11.61
CA SER A 421 8.51 -0.92 -12.51
C SER A 421 6.98 -0.74 -12.49
N LEU A 422 6.28 -1.24 -13.51
CA LEU A 422 4.82 -1.25 -13.52
C LEU A 422 4.27 -2.00 -12.29
N THR A 423 4.87 -3.15 -11.94
CA THR A 423 4.51 -3.93 -10.75
C THR A 423 4.68 -3.13 -9.45
N GLY A 424 5.82 -2.44 -9.27
CA GLY A 424 6.08 -1.62 -8.07
C GLY A 424 5.15 -0.41 -7.97
N ARG A 425 4.87 0.27 -9.09
CA ARG A 425 3.91 1.38 -9.15
C ARG A 425 2.49 0.93 -8.91
N LEU A 426 2.04 -0.15 -9.57
CA LEU A 426 0.71 -0.73 -9.36
C LEU A 426 0.52 -1.19 -7.92
N SER A 427 1.52 -1.84 -7.34
CA SER A 427 1.56 -2.24 -5.93
C SER A 427 1.37 -1.04 -4.99
N SER A 428 1.99 0.09 -5.32
CA SER A 428 1.85 1.35 -4.58
C SER A 428 0.43 1.93 -4.70
N ILE A 429 -0.17 1.89 -5.89
CA ILE A 429 -1.53 2.34 -6.13
C ILE A 429 -2.52 1.42 -5.41
N PHE A 430 -2.34 0.11 -5.46
CA PHE A 430 -3.14 -0.86 -4.70
C PHE A 430 -3.11 -0.56 -3.21
N GLN A 431 -1.93 -0.33 -2.63
CA GLN A 431 -1.81 -0.01 -1.22
C GLN A 431 -2.52 1.28 -0.82
N CYS A 432 -2.70 2.22 -1.73
CA CYS A 432 -3.39 3.50 -1.51
C CYS A 432 -4.90 3.45 -1.80
N SER A 433 -5.38 2.47 -2.57
CA SER A 433 -6.70 2.50 -3.22
C SER A 433 -7.89 2.35 -2.26
N ALA A 434 -7.69 1.68 -1.10
CA ALA A 434 -8.75 1.44 -0.11
C ALA A 434 -8.15 1.21 1.28
N GLU A 435 -8.99 1.20 2.31
CA GLU A 435 -8.64 0.76 3.67
C GLU A 435 -8.91 -0.74 3.86
N SER A 436 -8.36 -1.33 4.93
CA SER A 436 -8.57 -2.76 5.22
C SER A 436 -9.99 -3.01 5.70
N THR A 437 -10.87 -3.50 4.82
CA THR A 437 -12.32 -3.68 5.03
C THR A 437 -12.66 -4.37 6.35
N PHE A 438 -12.06 -5.53 6.66
CA PHE A 438 -12.36 -6.25 7.90
C PHE A 438 -11.86 -5.52 9.15
N TYR A 439 -10.72 -4.84 9.06
CA TYR A 439 -10.19 -4.02 10.16
C TYR A 439 -11.11 -2.82 10.45
N VAL A 440 -11.52 -2.10 9.42
CA VAL A 440 -12.42 -0.94 9.55
C VAL A 440 -13.74 -1.36 10.19
N ILE A 441 -14.36 -2.45 9.73
CA ILE A 441 -15.60 -2.99 10.33
C ILE A 441 -15.37 -3.35 11.80
N ALA A 442 -14.29 -4.05 12.11
CA ALA A 442 -14.02 -4.49 13.48
C ALA A 442 -13.79 -3.31 14.44
N VAL A 443 -13.06 -2.29 14.01
CA VAL A 443 -12.76 -1.10 14.82
C VAL A 443 -14.00 -0.22 15.00
N TYR A 444 -14.66 0.15 13.91
CA TYR A 444 -15.73 1.15 13.98
C TYR A 444 -17.06 0.57 14.46
N PHE A 445 -17.47 -0.60 13.98
CA PHE A 445 -18.67 -1.26 14.54
C PHE A 445 -18.40 -1.86 15.92
N GLY A 446 -17.18 -2.34 16.15
CA GLY A 446 -16.78 -2.86 17.45
C GLY A 446 -16.81 -1.80 18.55
N SER A 447 -16.38 -0.56 18.28
CA SER A 447 -16.37 0.54 19.26
C SER A 447 -17.77 0.88 19.81
N VAL A 448 -18.81 0.61 19.02
CA VAL A 448 -20.21 0.90 19.38
C VAL A 448 -21.05 -0.37 19.56
N ASN A 449 -20.42 -1.54 19.69
CA ASN A 449 -21.04 -2.85 19.92
C ASN A 449 -22.08 -3.27 18.85
N ILE A 450 -21.93 -2.83 17.61
CA ILE A 450 -22.75 -3.29 16.49
C ILE A 450 -22.34 -4.72 16.12
N LYS A 451 -23.28 -5.66 16.16
CA LYS A 451 -23.06 -7.07 15.83
C LYS A 451 -23.47 -7.42 14.39
N ASN A 452 -24.43 -6.70 13.83
CA ASN A 452 -24.94 -6.90 12.48
C ASN A 452 -24.57 -5.73 11.57
N SER A 453 -23.58 -5.93 10.71
CA SER A 453 -23.12 -4.92 9.74
C SER A 453 -24.06 -4.72 8.55
N ARG A 454 -25.15 -5.51 8.46
CA ARG A 454 -26.08 -5.51 7.32
C ARG A 454 -25.32 -5.71 6.00
N TYR A 455 -25.50 -4.81 5.05
CA TYR A 455 -24.83 -4.87 3.73
C TYR A 455 -23.48 -4.14 3.67
N ALA A 456 -22.98 -3.59 4.78
CA ALA A 456 -21.73 -2.83 4.80
C ALA A 456 -20.55 -3.65 4.24
N LEU A 457 -20.32 -4.86 4.79
CA LEU A 457 -19.21 -5.74 4.37
C LEU A 457 -19.24 -6.02 2.86
N GLY A 458 -20.38 -6.48 2.34
CA GLY A 458 -20.49 -6.80 0.91
C GLY A 458 -20.32 -5.56 0.01
N THR A 459 -20.77 -4.39 0.47
CA THR A 459 -20.55 -3.14 -0.27
C THR A 459 -19.09 -2.72 -0.26
N MET A 460 -18.42 -2.79 0.88
CA MET A 460 -16.99 -2.44 0.99
C MET A 460 -16.14 -3.35 0.11
N LEU A 461 -16.34 -4.67 0.13
CA LEU A 461 -15.63 -5.61 -0.75
C LEU A 461 -15.90 -5.36 -2.24
N LEU A 462 -17.12 -4.93 -2.59
CA LEU A 462 -17.43 -4.54 -3.98
C LEU A 462 -16.69 -3.26 -4.37
N VAL A 463 -16.57 -2.30 -3.45
CA VAL A 463 -15.79 -1.07 -3.67
C VAL A 463 -14.31 -1.41 -3.80
N ASP A 464 -13.77 -2.29 -2.95
CA ASP A 464 -12.39 -2.77 -3.06
C ASP A 464 -12.12 -3.35 -4.46
N LEU A 465 -13.01 -4.20 -4.97
CA LEU A 465 -12.90 -4.76 -6.33
C LEU A 465 -12.92 -3.67 -7.42
N ILE A 466 -13.78 -2.66 -7.29
CA ILE A 466 -13.80 -1.52 -8.22
C ILE A 466 -12.48 -0.75 -8.16
N CYS A 467 -11.93 -0.56 -6.96
CA CYS A 467 -10.63 0.09 -6.78
C CYS A 467 -9.50 -0.70 -7.44
N VAL A 468 -9.49 -2.03 -7.30
CA VAL A 468 -8.52 -2.93 -7.97
C VAL A 468 -8.56 -2.76 -9.48
N ILE A 469 -9.76 -2.89 -10.07
CA ILE A 469 -9.93 -2.72 -11.53
C ILE A 469 -9.49 -1.32 -11.97
N THR A 470 -9.88 -0.30 -11.23
CA THR A 470 -9.49 1.08 -11.52
C THR A 470 -7.98 1.28 -11.42
N ALA A 471 -7.34 0.74 -10.38
CA ALA A 471 -5.90 0.84 -10.17
C ALA A 471 -5.12 0.19 -11.33
N ILE A 472 -5.53 -1.00 -11.78
CA ILE A 472 -4.94 -1.68 -12.94
C ILE A 472 -5.07 -0.80 -14.17
N PHE A 473 -6.27 -0.30 -14.45
CA PHE A 473 -6.53 0.53 -15.62
C PHE A 473 -5.73 1.83 -15.58
N VAL A 474 -5.70 2.52 -14.45
CA VAL A 474 -4.97 3.77 -14.28
C VAL A 474 -3.46 3.52 -14.38
N ALA A 475 -2.91 2.49 -13.71
CA ALA A 475 -1.49 2.18 -13.78
C ALA A 475 -1.03 1.89 -15.21
N THR A 476 -1.75 1.03 -15.94
CA THR A 476 -1.41 0.70 -17.33
C THR A 476 -1.63 1.86 -18.30
N TRP A 477 -2.45 2.85 -17.91
CA TRP A 477 -2.66 4.05 -18.72
C TRP A 477 -1.54 5.08 -18.53
N PHE A 478 -1.04 5.22 -17.30
CA PHE A 478 -0.05 6.22 -16.95
C PHE A 478 1.39 5.76 -17.21
N PHE A 479 1.67 4.48 -17.03
CA PHE A 479 3.01 3.89 -17.09
C PHE A 479 3.12 2.78 -18.14
#